data_09078fa6163cab56394022c31b714651
#
_entry.id   09078fa6163cab56394022c31b714651
#
_cell.length_a   1.000
_cell.length_b   1.000
_cell.length_c   1.000
_cell.angle_alpha   90.00
_cell.angle_beta   90.00
_cell.angle_gamma   90.00
#
_symmetry.space_group_name_H-M   'P 1'
#
loop_
_entity.id
_entity.type
_entity.pdbx_description
1 polymer ?
#
loop_
_entity_poly.entity_id
_entity_poly.type
_entity_poly.pdbx_seq_one_letter_code
_entity_poly.pdbx_strand_id
1 'polypeptide(L)'
;MIQQNLVKLNVENVYPQKAGTFHAGGFCKCDDGLDYAFKQVALGAEFVPATEWLCGHLSNTCRIHTPPMEILQGLDGRMWFGSRIEGGTLDADQCVMALAAGEMDKQILGLRERLSAIYALXMFVNNIDRHLKNYLFRSSLDGVVMLAFDYSFAWLAHGAELNGYPSPDSKTGQVRAFLDTLYGFDLASAEKVLNAIQGLPAEWIDGPVGAMPDEWQHGVDVATAVAWWKSDARAIRCETIKGALK
;
A
#
# COMPACT_ATOMS: atom_id res chain seq x y z
N MET A 1 -21.61 -15.17 2.75
CA MET A 1 -20.22 -15.57 2.42
C MET A 1 -20.07 -15.48 0.92
N ILE A 2 -19.38 -14.46 0.44
CA ILE A 2 -18.99 -14.39 -0.97
C ILE A 2 -17.75 -15.27 -1.08
N GLN A 3 -17.92 -16.45 -1.64
CA GLN A 3 -16.80 -17.30 -2.00
C GLN A 3 -16.11 -16.59 -3.17
N GLN A 4 -15.09 -15.81 -2.85
CA GLN A 4 -14.18 -15.35 -3.90
C GLN A 4 -13.47 -16.59 -4.43
N ASN A 5 -13.94 -17.10 -5.56
CA ASN A 5 -13.10 -17.97 -6.36
C ASN A 5 -11.90 -17.13 -6.79
N LEU A 6 -10.84 -17.28 -6.05
CA LEU A 6 -9.56 -16.69 -6.44
C LEU A 6 -9.10 -17.44 -7.70
N VAL A 7 -9.55 -16.95 -8.85
CA VAL A 7 -9.00 -17.39 -10.13
C VAL A 7 -7.60 -16.79 -10.17
N LYS A 8 -6.61 -17.62 -9.95
CA LYS A 8 -5.20 -17.22 -10.07
C LYS A 8 -4.95 -16.85 -11.53
N LEU A 9 -4.31 -15.71 -11.74
CA LEU A 9 -3.84 -15.31 -13.05
C LEU A 9 -2.50 -15.98 -13.33
N ASN A 10 -2.32 -16.49 -14.54
CA ASN A 10 -1.07 -17.14 -14.92
C ASN A 10 -0.17 -16.13 -15.64
N VAL A 11 1.07 -16.05 -15.22
CA VAL A 11 2.09 -15.24 -15.89
C VAL A 11 2.44 -15.89 -17.21
N GLU A 12 2.29 -15.16 -18.32
CA GLU A 12 2.65 -15.61 -19.65
C GLU A 12 4.07 -15.18 -20.03
N ASN A 13 4.49 -14.00 -19.57
CA ASN A 13 5.78 -13.43 -19.94
C ASN A 13 6.28 -12.50 -18.84
N VAL A 14 7.59 -12.50 -18.61
CA VAL A 14 8.26 -11.56 -17.70
C VAL A 14 9.11 -10.62 -18.55
N TYR A 15 8.90 -9.32 -18.35
CA TYR A 15 9.65 -8.31 -19.10
C TYR A 15 11.08 -8.17 -18.56
N PRO A 16 12.05 -7.84 -19.42
CA PRO A 16 13.42 -7.57 -18.95
C PRO A 16 13.43 -6.48 -17.87
N GLN A 17 14.17 -6.73 -16.81
CA GLN A 17 14.28 -5.75 -15.71
C GLN A 17 14.95 -4.47 -16.21
N LYS A 18 14.30 -3.33 -15.94
CA LYS A 18 14.94 -2.03 -16.07
C LYS A 18 15.77 -1.77 -14.81
N ALA A 19 16.96 -1.20 -14.98
CA ALA A 19 17.83 -0.87 -13.86
C ALA A 19 17.08 0.05 -12.88
N GLY A 20 17.15 -0.27 -11.59
CA GLY A 20 16.56 0.56 -10.53
C GLY A 20 15.29 0.01 -9.90
N THR A 21 14.80 -1.16 -10.32
CA THR A 21 13.71 -1.83 -9.59
C THR A 21 14.32 -2.61 -8.42
N PHE A 22 14.22 -2.05 -7.23
CA PHE A 22 14.67 -2.70 -6.00
C PHE A 22 13.56 -3.62 -5.46
N HIS A 23 13.95 -4.69 -4.78
CA HIS A 23 13.12 -5.63 -4.02
C HIS A 23 12.31 -6.65 -4.84
N ALA A 24 13.05 -7.63 -5.35
CA ALA A 24 12.55 -8.96 -5.72
C ALA A 24 11.30 -8.96 -6.63
N GLY A 25 11.23 -8.01 -7.53
CA GLY A 25 10.09 -7.88 -8.39
C GLY A 25 10.47 -7.45 -9.80
N GLY A 26 9.46 -7.28 -10.63
CA GLY A 26 9.62 -6.87 -12.02
C GLY A 26 8.25 -6.59 -12.62
N PHE A 27 8.18 -6.73 -13.92
CA PHE A 27 6.93 -6.54 -14.66
C PHE A 27 6.64 -7.80 -15.47
N CYS A 28 5.36 -8.16 -15.56
CA CYS A 28 4.94 -9.36 -16.30
C CYS A 28 3.61 -9.11 -17.00
N LYS A 29 3.32 -9.96 -17.99
CA LYS A 29 2.02 -10.05 -18.65
C LYS A 29 1.35 -11.33 -18.19
N CYS A 30 0.03 -11.25 -17.92
CA CYS A 30 -0.75 -12.39 -17.49
C CYS A 30 -1.78 -12.82 -18.54
N ASP A 31 -2.40 -13.98 -18.32
CA ASP A 31 -3.34 -14.62 -19.24
C ASP A 31 -4.68 -13.85 -19.38
N ASP A 32 -4.91 -12.85 -18.56
CA ASP A 32 -6.02 -11.89 -18.77
C ASP A 32 -5.67 -10.80 -19.79
N GLY A 33 -4.46 -10.81 -20.31
CA GLY A 33 -3.97 -9.84 -21.29
C GLY A 33 -3.44 -8.54 -20.67
N LEU A 34 -3.39 -8.42 -19.34
CA LEU A 34 -2.97 -7.21 -18.66
C LEU A 34 -1.54 -7.34 -18.11
N ASP A 35 -0.94 -6.18 -17.84
CA ASP A 35 0.43 -6.10 -17.30
C ASP A 35 0.38 -5.82 -15.80
N TYR A 36 1.33 -6.39 -15.10
CA TYR A 36 1.44 -6.29 -13.63
C TYR A 36 2.87 -5.98 -13.21
N ALA A 37 3.01 -5.14 -12.20
CA ALA A 37 4.22 -5.09 -11.39
C ALA A 37 4.09 -6.22 -10.36
N PHE A 38 5.09 -7.12 -10.30
CA PHE A 38 5.00 -8.27 -9.40
C PHE A 38 6.07 -8.22 -8.31
N LYS A 39 5.76 -8.84 -7.18
CA LYS A 39 6.70 -9.05 -6.07
C LYS A 39 6.59 -10.50 -5.62
N GLN A 40 7.74 -11.11 -5.33
CA GLN A 40 7.80 -12.52 -4.97
C GLN A 40 8.53 -12.71 -3.64
N VAL A 41 8.34 -13.86 -3.03
CA VAL A 41 9.10 -14.24 -1.83
C VAL A 41 10.58 -14.34 -2.23
N ALA A 42 11.44 -13.61 -1.54
CA ALA A 42 12.87 -13.58 -1.83
C ALA A 42 13.66 -13.55 -0.52
N LEU A 43 14.87 -14.07 -0.54
CA LEU A 43 15.73 -14.15 0.65
C LEU A 43 15.93 -12.75 1.25
N GLY A 44 15.59 -12.59 2.51
CA GLY A 44 15.69 -11.32 3.22
C GLY A 44 14.53 -10.35 2.94
N ALA A 45 13.57 -10.77 2.12
CA ALA A 45 12.38 -9.99 1.77
C ALA A 45 11.14 -10.89 1.67
N GLU A 46 11.10 -11.94 2.50
CA GLU A 46 10.03 -12.95 2.47
C GLU A 46 8.67 -12.35 2.80
N PHE A 47 8.67 -11.28 3.58
CA PHE A 47 7.46 -10.58 4.03
C PHE A 47 6.78 -9.75 2.94
N VAL A 48 7.47 -9.46 1.82
CA VAL A 48 7.01 -8.44 0.88
C VAL A 48 5.64 -8.76 0.27
N PRO A 49 5.39 -9.95 -0.31
CA PRO A 49 4.06 -10.21 -0.88
C PRO A 49 2.92 -10.12 0.15
N ALA A 50 3.14 -10.70 1.33
CA ALA A 50 2.13 -10.66 2.41
C ALA A 50 1.86 -9.23 2.88
N THR A 51 2.92 -8.43 3.01
CA THR A 51 2.81 -7.03 3.45
C THR A 51 2.03 -6.20 2.43
N GLU A 52 2.39 -6.32 1.14
CA GLU A 52 1.69 -5.62 0.06
C GLU A 52 0.21 -5.98 0.03
N TRP A 53 -0.10 -7.28 0.18
CA TRP A 53 -1.46 -7.80 0.16
C TRP A 53 -2.29 -7.24 1.33
N LEU A 54 -1.79 -7.39 2.56
CA LEU A 54 -2.52 -6.93 3.74
C LEU A 54 -2.70 -5.41 3.76
N CYS A 55 -1.61 -4.67 3.49
CA CYS A 55 -1.66 -3.21 3.53
C CYS A 55 -2.50 -2.65 2.37
N GLY A 56 -2.44 -3.27 1.19
CA GLY A 56 -3.28 -2.87 0.06
C GLY A 56 -4.76 -3.09 0.33
N HIS A 57 -5.13 -4.25 0.93
CA HIS A 57 -6.51 -4.51 1.33
C HIS A 57 -6.99 -3.49 2.37
N LEU A 58 -6.15 -3.18 3.36
CA LEU A 58 -6.50 -2.17 4.37
C LEU A 58 -6.67 -0.79 3.74
N SER A 59 -5.76 -0.42 2.83
CA SER A 59 -5.82 0.83 2.09
C SER A 59 -7.17 0.99 1.37
N ASN A 60 -7.53 -0.02 0.57
CA ASN A 60 -8.80 0.00 -0.17
C ASN A 60 -10.00 0.04 0.77
N THR A 61 -9.97 -0.71 1.87
CA THR A 61 -11.04 -0.69 2.87
C THR A 61 -11.23 0.71 3.44
N CYS A 62 -10.13 1.46 3.61
CA CYS A 62 -10.14 2.83 4.11
C CYS A 62 -10.40 3.87 3.00
N ARG A 63 -10.74 3.42 1.79
CA ARG A 63 -11.01 4.25 0.62
C ARG A 63 -9.79 5.06 0.15
N ILE A 64 -8.61 4.56 0.46
CA ILE A 64 -7.37 5.03 -0.14
C ILE A 64 -7.09 4.09 -1.31
N HIS A 65 -7.29 4.57 -2.51
CA HIS A 65 -7.22 3.74 -3.71
C HIS A 65 -5.80 3.25 -3.98
N THR A 66 -5.68 1.98 -4.33
CA THR A 66 -4.44 1.35 -4.82
C THR A 66 -4.71 0.78 -6.21
N PRO A 67 -3.67 0.51 -7.01
CA PRO A 67 -3.90 -0.32 -8.20
C PRO A 67 -4.51 -1.66 -7.81
N PRO A 68 -5.35 -2.25 -8.66
CA PRO A 68 -5.92 -3.57 -8.37
C PRO A 68 -4.83 -4.60 -8.10
N MET A 69 -5.07 -5.44 -7.10
CA MET A 69 -4.11 -6.43 -6.63
C MET A 69 -4.62 -7.83 -6.98
N GLU A 70 -3.70 -8.69 -7.41
CA GLU A 70 -4.01 -10.05 -7.82
C GLU A 70 -2.96 -11.02 -7.30
N ILE A 71 -3.33 -12.29 -7.21
CA ILE A 71 -2.38 -13.38 -6.95
C ILE A 71 -2.02 -13.96 -8.30
N LEU A 72 -0.72 -13.91 -8.62
CA LEU A 72 -0.20 -14.37 -9.92
C LEU A 72 0.53 -15.68 -9.71
N GLN A 73 0.29 -16.65 -10.59
CA GLN A 73 1.12 -17.86 -10.66
C GLN A 73 2.26 -17.59 -11.61
N GLY A 74 3.47 -17.51 -11.06
CA GLY A 74 4.69 -17.22 -11.83
C GLY A 74 5.11 -18.37 -12.74
N LEU A 75 6.02 -18.10 -13.67
CA LEU A 75 6.55 -19.11 -14.60
C LEU A 75 7.28 -20.24 -13.87
N ASP A 76 7.73 -19.98 -12.64
CA ASP A 76 8.39 -20.95 -11.76
C ASP A 76 7.39 -21.73 -10.90
N GLY A 77 6.09 -21.49 -11.08
CA GLY A 77 5.01 -22.13 -10.32
C GLY A 77 4.73 -21.51 -8.96
N ARG A 78 5.58 -20.58 -8.50
CA ARG A 78 5.37 -19.90 -7.20
C ARG A 78 4.30 -18.82 -7.32
N MET A 79 3.73 -18.46 -6.18
CA MET A 79 2.72 -17.38 -6.12
C MET A 79 3.39 -16.03 -5.91
N TRP A 80 3.08 -15.09 -6.79
CA TRP A 80 3.60 -13.71 -6.73
C TRP A 80 2.45 -12.76 -6.40
N PHE A 81 2.74 -11.71 -5.67
CA PHE A 81 1.84 -10.55 -5.53
C PHE A 81 1.90 -9.76 -6.83
N GLY A 82 0.75 -9.40 -7.39
CA GLY A 82 0.64 -8.57 -8.59
C GLY A 82 -0.11 -7.28 -8.30
N SER A 83 0.47 -6.17 -8.74
CA SER A 83 -0.17 -4.86 -8.75
C SER A 83 -0.38 -4.45 -10.20
N ARG A 84 -1.62 -4.32 -10.63
CA ARG A 84 -1.95 -4.09 -12.05
C ARG A 84 -1.38 -2.75 -12.53
N ILE A 85 -0.77 -2.76 -13.71
CA ILE A 85 -0.32 -1.54 -14.36
C ILE A 85 -1.55 -0.82 -14.90
N GLU A 86 -1.80 0.38 -14.39
CA GLU A 86 -2.98 1.15 -14.74
C GLU A 86 -2.78 1.90 -16.05
N GLY A 87 -3.76 1.80 -16.92
CA GLY A 87 -3.81 2.61 -18.13
C GLY A 87 -4.16 4.07 -17.81
N GLY A 88 -3.73 4.98 -18.68
CA GLY A 88 -4.04 6.40 -18.53
C GLY A 88 -3.26 7.09 -17.42
N THR A 89 -2.17 6.47 -16.96
CA THR A 89 -1.31 7.10 -15.95
C THR A 89 -0.55 8.27 -16.56
N LEU A 90 -0.43 9.33 -15.77
CA LEU A 90 0.40 10.47 -16.12
C LEU A 90 1.88 10.08 -15.94
N ASP A 91 2.76 10.78 -16.65
CA ASP A 91 4.20 10.54 -16.50
C ASP A 91 4.62 10.75 -15.05
N ALA A 92 5.26 9.72 -14.48
CA ALA A 92 5.57 9.71 -13.04
C ALA A 92 6.56 10.81 -12.65
N ASP A 93 7.58 11.07 -13.46
CA ASP A 93 8.57 12.11 -13.14
C ASP A 93 7.95 13.51 -13.27
N GLN A 94 7.10 13.73 -14.26
CA GLN A 94 6.36 15.00 -14.38
C GLN A 94 5.43 15.21 -13.17
N CYS A 95 4.74 14.15 -12.73
CA CYS A 95 3.86 14.24 -11.55
C CYS A 95 4.65 14.53 -10.28
N VAL A 96 5.81 13.89 -10.10
CA VAL A 96 6.68 14.16 -8.96
C VAL A 96 7.15 15.62 -8.98
N MET A 97 7.55 16.12 -10.16
CA MET A 97 7.97 17.53 -10.29
C MET A 97 6.83 18.50 -9.97
N ALA A 98 5.64 18.25 -10.50
CA ALA A 98 4.47 19.10 -10.25
C ALA A 98 4.05 19.05 -8.77
N LEU A 99 4.10 17.86 -8.15
CA LEU A 99 3.79 17.70 -6.73
C LEU A 99 4.81 18.46 -5.88
N ALA A 100 6.11 18.37 -6.23
CA ALA A 100 7.18 19.06 -5.52
C ALA A 100 7.16 20.59 -5.74
N ALA A 101 6.59 21.04 -6.84
CA ALA A 101 6.44 22.47 -7.13
C ALA A 101 5.18 23.10 -6.49
N GLY A 102 4.34 22.31 -5.84
CA GLY A 102 3.10 22.80 -5.24
C GLY A 102 2.00 23.08 -6.28
N GLU A 103 2.06 22.42 -7.44
CA GLU A 103 1.14 22.70 -8.56
C GLU A 103 0.02 21.66 -8.72
N MET A 104 0.08 20.56 -7.98
CA MET A 104 -0.87 19.45 -8.18
C MET A 104 -2.26 19.71 -7.60
N ASP A 105 -2.39 20.65 -6.67
CA ASP A 105 -3.69 21.00 -6.07
C ASP A 105 -4.69 21.54 -7.10
N LYS A 106 -4.18 22.12 -8.19
CA LYS A 106 -5.02 22.62 -9.29
C LYS A 106 -5.61 21.48 -10.14
N GLN A 107 -5.02 20.30 -10.09
CA GLN A 107 -5.41 19.16 -10.91
C GLN A 107 -6.16 18.08 -10.10
N ILE A 108 -5.94 18.04 -8.79
CA ILE A 108 -6.50 17.00 -7.94
C ILE A 108 -7.36 17.64 -6.84
N LEU A 109 -8.66 17.45 -6.98
CA LEU A 109 -9.60 17.93 -5.97
C LEU A 109 -9.34 17.22 -4.64
N GLY A 110 -9.19 18.01 -3.58
CA GLY A 110 -8.97 17.47 -2.25
C GLY A 110 -7.59 16.85 -2.06
N LEU A 111 -6.56 17.35 -2.75
CA LEU A 111 -5.21 16.79 -2.67
C LEU A 111 -4.69 16.79 -1.23
N ARG A 112 -4.83 17.88 -0.51
CA ARG A 112 -4.40 17.99 0.90
C ARG A 112 -5.05 16.90 1.75
N GLU A 113 -6.35 16.76 1.61
CA GLU A 113 -7.14 15.75 2.34
C GLU A 113 -6.66 14.33 2.01
N ARG A 114 -6.41 14.06 0.72
CA ARG A 114 -5.93 12.73 0.28
C ARG A 114 -4.52 12.44 0.79
N LEU A 115 -3.61 13.41 0.72
CA LEU A 115 -2.24 13.25 1.22
C LEU A 115 -2.25 12.99 2.73
N SER A 116 -3.09 13.71 3.48
CA SER A 116 -3.22 13.55 4.93
C SER A 116 -3.80 12.18 5.30
N ALA A 117 -4.80 11.73 4.54
CA ALA A 117 -5.40 10.40 4.72
C ALA A 117 -4.36 9.29 4.47
N ILE A 118 -3.58 9.43 3.39
CA ILE A 118 -2.52 8.45 3.05
C ILE A 118 -1.45 8.44 4.15
N TYR A 119 -1.06 9.61 4.65
CA TYR A 119 -0.08 9.69 5.73
C TYR A 119 -0.59 8.99 7.00
N ALA A 120 -1.85 9.19 7.37
CA ALA A 120 -2.44 8.50 8.54
C ALA A 120 -2.37 6.98 8.38
N LEU A 121 -2.64 6.47 7.20
CA LEU A 121 -2.43 5.05 6.90
C LEU A 121 -0.97 4.66 7.03
N UNK A 122 0.01 5.44 6.54
CA UNK A 122 1.17 5.30 6.57
C UNK A 122 1.59 5.21 7.75
N MET A 123 1.28 5.98 8.83
CA MET A 123 1.56 5.90 10.28
C MET A 123 1.01 4.60 10.89
N PHE A 124 -0.23 4.25 10.54
CA PHE A 124 -0.83 3.05 11.11
C PHE A 124 -0.07 1.78 10.70
N VAL A 125 0.26 1.62 9.42
CA VAL A 125 0.96 0.40 8.97
C VAL A 125 2.49 0.50 9.11
N ASN A 126 3.00 1.54 9.76
CA ASN A 126 4.45 1.78 9.95
C ASN A 126 5.22 1.72 8.61
N ASN A 127 4.71 2.38 7.57
CA ASN A 127 5.41 2.42 6.28
C ASN A 127 6.51 3.48 6.34
N ILE A 128 7.76 3.07 6.37
CA ILE A 128 8.91 3.98 6.55
C ILE A 128 9.50 4.49 5.23
N ASP A 129 9.04 3.96 4.09
CA ASP A 129 9.69 4.22 2.78
C ASP A 129 8.77 4.93 1.79
N ARG A 130 7.78 5.69 2.26
CA ARG A 130 6.93 6.46 1.35
C ARG A 130 7.73 7.62 0.75
N HIS A 131 7.89 7.62 -0.56
CA HIS A 131 8.52 8.74 -1.29
C HIS A 131 7.59 9.21 -2.41
N LEU A 132 7.91 10.33 -3.06
CA LEU A 132 7.00 10.97 -4.02
C LEU A 132 6.66 10.06 -5.20
N LYS A 133 7.55 9.13 -5.57
CA LYS A 133 7.29 8.17 -6.67
C LYS A 133 6.33 7.05 -6.28
N ASN A 134 5.93 6.95 -5.00
CA ASN A 134 4.96 5.96 -4.54
C ASN A 134 3.51 6.47 -4.62
N TYR A 135 3.31 7.57 -5.34
CA TYR A 135 2.00 8.07 -5.72
C TYR A 135 1.87 7.96 -7.24
N LEU A 136 0.79 7.35 -7.69
CA LEU A 136 0.51 7.20 -9.11
C LEU A 136 -0.72 8.04 -9.44
N PHE A 137 -0.65 8.76 -10.55
CA PHE A 137 -1.70 9.67 -10.96
C PHE A 137 -2.29 9.18 -12.27
N ARG A 138 -3.60 9.03 -12.32
CA ARG A 138 -4.31 8.50 -13.47
C ARG A 138 -5.39 9.48 -13.90
N SER A 139 -5.48 9.76 -15.19
CA SER A 139 -6.55 10.56 -15.76
C SER A 139 -7.89 9.83 -15.62
N SER A 140 -8.94 10.58 -15.34
CA SER A 140 -10.31 10.09 -15.31
C SER A 140 -11.22 11.15 -15.92
N LEU A 141 -12.49 10.81 -16.12
CA LEU A 141 -13.46 11.75 -16.69
C LEU A 141 -13.65 12.98 -15.78
N ASP A 142 -13.49 12.81 -14.50
CA ASP A 142 -13.73 13.88 -13.52
C ASP A 142 -12.42 14.55 -13.03
N GLY A 143 -11.29 14.30 -13.74
CA GLY A 143 -10.00 14.89 -13.36
C GLY A 143 -8.92 13.84 -13.16
N VAL A 144 -8.07 14.04 -12.15
CA VAL A 144 -6.95 13.14 -11.87
C VAL A 144 -7.24 12.38 -10.58
N VAL A 145 -7.09 11.05 -10.63
CA VAL A 145 -7.19 10.17 -9.47
C VAL A 145 -5.78 9.86 -8.97
N MET A 146 -5.56 9.99 -7.66
CA MET A 146 -4.30 9.62 -7.03
C MET A 146 -4.44 8.24 -6.40
N LEU A 147 -3.48 7.36 -6.70
CA LEU A 147 -3.39 6.02 -6.14
C LEU A 147 -2.13 5.92 -5.28
N ALA A 148 -2.26 5.29 -4.12
CA ALA A 148 -1.11 4.99 -3.25
C ALA A 148 -0.71 3.53 -3.46
N PHE A 149 0.56 3.26 -3.56
CA PHE A 149 1.06 1.90 -3.75
C PHE A 149 2.44 1.73 -3.11
N ASP A 150 2.95 0.53 -3.11
CA ASP A 150 4.24 0.13 -2.55
C ASP A 150 4.25 0.20 -1.02
N TYR A 151 3.85 -0.91 -0.44
CA TYR A 151 3.84 -1.13 1.01
C TYR A 151 4.95 -2.09 1.45
N SER A 152 6.00 -2.30 0.61
CA SER A 152 7.06 -3.28 0.90
C SER A 152 7.72 -3.07 2.26
N PHE A 153 7.83 -1.83 2.71
CA PHE A 153 8.44 -1.49 4.00
C PHE A 153 7.39 -1.08 5.04
N ALA A 154 6.27 -1.79 5.05
CA ALA A 154 5.19 -1.56 6.02
C ALA A 154 4.96 -2.85 6.85
N TRP A 155 4.17 -2.75 7.87
CA TRP A 155 3.67 -3.81 8.77
C TRP A 155 4.63 -4.98 8.96
N LEU A 156 4.44 -6.10 8.21
CA LEU A 156 5.18 -7.36 8.43
C LEU A 156 6.69 -7.20 8.18
N ALA A 157 7.11 -6.15 7.47
CA ALA A 157 8.53 -5.81 7.33
C ALA A 157 9.17 -5.46 8.67
N HIS A 158 8.38 -5.08 9.67
CA HIS A 158 8.86 -4.66 10.99
C HIS A 158 8.43 -5.63 12.09
N GLY A 159 7.86 -6.78 11.70
CA GLY A 159 7.36 -7.78 12.63
C GLY A 159 5.84 -7.90 12.59
N ALA A 160 5.34 -8.93 13.24
CA ALA A 160 3.91 -9.26 13.21
C ALA A 160 3.06 -8.22 13.95
N GLU A 161 3.58 -7.72 15.07
CA GLU A 161 2.93 -6.67 15.86
C GLU A 161 3.38 -5.29 15.38
N LEU A 162 2.42 -4.38 15.23
CA LEU A 162 2.71 -3.01 14.81
C LEU A 162 3.11 -2.14 16.02
N ASN A 163 4.34 -2.30 16.47
CA ASN A 163 4.85 -1.59 17.66
C ASN A 163 5.56 -0.28 17.32
N GLY A 164 6.09 -0.13 16.11
CA GLY A 164 6.83 1.06 15.69
C GLY A 164 6.01 2.05 14.87
N TYR A 165 6.58 3.22 14.65
CA TYR A 165 6.01 4.29 13.82
C TYR A 165 7.11 4.85 12.92
N PRO A 166 6.75 5.34 11.72
CA PRO A 166 7.74 6.05 10.90
C PRO A 166 8.32 7.24 11.67
N SER A 167 9.64 7.28 11.77
CA SER A 167 10.30 8.41 12.43
C SER A 167 10.25 9.65 11.51
N PRO A 168 10.44 10.86 12.06
CA PRO A 168 10.58 12.06 11.23
C PRO A 168 11.70 11.97 10.21
N ASP A 169 12.76 11.20 10.50
CA ASP A 169 13.92 11.04 9.61
C ASP A 169 13.68 9.96 8.54
N SER A 170 12.61 9.17 8.65
CA SER A 170 12.25 8.21 7.61
C SER A 170 11.82 8.95 6.34
N LYS A 171 11.86 8.26 5.19
CA LYS A 171 11.35 8.88 3.94
C LYS A 171 9.90 9.32 4.11
N THR A 172 9.10 8.56 4.82
CA THR A 172 7.69 8.91 5.10
C THR A 172 7.59 10.21 5.89
N GLY A 173 8.40 10.37 6.95
CA GLY A 173 8.42 11.60 7.74
C GLY A 173 8.89 12.79 6.95
N GLN A 174 9.98 12.63 6.19
CA GLN A 174 10.54 13.71 5.36
C GLN A 174 9.55 14.17 4.29
N VAL A 175 8.90 13.21 3.58
CA VAL A 175 7.90 13.54 2.56
C VAL A 175 6.69 14.22 3.20
N ARG A 176 6.26 13.76 4.38
CA ARG A 176 5.19 14.41 5.13
C ARG A 176 5.52 15.87 5.39
N ALA A 177 6.67 16.15 5.99
CA ALA A 177 7.08 17.53 6.33
C ALA A 177 7.16 18.39 5.08
N PHE A 178 7.70 17.85 3.98
CA PHE A 178 7.80 18.55 2.71
C PHE A 178 6.42 18.89 2.14
N LEU A 179 5.53 17.91 2.08
CA LEU A 179 4.18 18.12 1.51
C LEU A 179 3.33 19.07 2.38
N ASP A 180 3.51 19.01 3.71
CA ASP A 180 2.80 19.92 4.61
C ASP A 180 3.19 21.40 4.35
N THR A 181 4.45 21.63 4.00
CA THR A 181 4.92 22.98 3.66
C THR A 181 4.23 23.51 2.40
N LEU A 182 3.93 22.64 1.45
CA LEU A 182 3.35 23.02 0.15
C LEU A 182 1.82 23.05 0.17
N TYR A 183 1.20 22.08 0.80
CA TYR A 183 -0.24 21.84 0.70
C TYR A 183 -0.97 21.95 2.05
N GLY A 184 -0.22 21.91 3.15
CA GLY A 184 -0.81 21.85 4.49
C GLY A 184 -1.24 20.43 4.86
N PHE A 185 -1.73 20.29 6.10
CA PHE A 185 -2.20 19.03 6.64
C PHE A 185 -3.67 19.14 7.04
N ASP A 186 -4.45 18.12 6.70
CA ASP A 186 -5.86 18.04 7.07
C ASP A 186 -6.05 16.97 8.15
N LEU A 187 -6.10 17.42 9.39
CA LEU A 187 -6.25 16.52 10.53
C LEU A 187 -7.54 15.72 10.46
N ALA A 188 -8.62 16.34 10.00
CA ALA A 188 -9.93 15.65 9.93
C ALA A 188 -9.90 14.46 8.99
N SER A 189 -9.25 14.58 7.83
CA SER A 189 -9.11 13.47 6.89
C SER A 189 -8.20 12.37 7.44
N ALA A 190 -7.13 12.74 8.14
CA ALA A 190 -6.24 11.78 8.81
C ALA A 190 -7.00 11.00 9.89
N GLU A 191 -7.73 11.70 10.76
CA GLU A 191 -8.54 11.07 11.82
C GLU A 191 -9.64 10.17 11.24
N LYS A 192 -10.23 10.56 10.11
CA LYS A 192 -11.26 9.75 9.44
C LYS A 192 -10.73 8.37 9.05
N VAL A 193 -9.50 8.29 8.54
CA VAL A 193 -8.87 6.99 8.22
C VAL A 193 -8.64 6.18 9.49
N LEU A 194 -8.10 6.80 10.55
CA LEU A 194 -7.84 6.09 11.80
C LEU A 194 -9.13 5.60 12.45
N ASN A 195 -10.21 6.40 12.37
CA ASN A 195 -11.53 6.00 12.85
C ASN A 195 -12.08 4.82 12.03
N ALA A 196 -11.87 4.84 10.71
CA ALA A 196 -12.29 3.74 9.85
C ALA A 196 -11.57 2.45 10.24
N ILE A 197 -10.23 2.50 10.43
CA ILE A 197 -9.45 1.34 10.86
C ILE A 197 -9.92 0.83 12.22
N GLN A 198 -10.11 1.74 13.17
CA GLN A 198 -10.54 1.41 14.53
C GLN A 198 -11.92 0.74 14.53
N GLY A 199 -12.82 1.19 13.64
CA GLY A 199 -14.17 0.66 13.52
C GLY A 199 -14.33 -0.63 12.73
N LEU A 200 -13.24 -1.15 12.12
CA LEU A 200 -13.31 -2.43 11.40
C LEU A 200 -13.59 -3.57 12.39
N PRO A 201 -14.40 -4.57 11.98
CA PRO A 201 -14.58 -5.73 12.84
C PRO A 201 -13.28 -6.49 13.05
N ALA A 202 -13.16 -7.16 14.18
CA ALA A 202 -11.95 -7.94 14.49
C ALA A 202 -11.67 -8.99 13.40
N GLU A 203 -12.75 -9.52 12.80
CA GLU A 203 -12.68 -10.57 11.78
C GLU A 203 -12.29 -10.04 10.40
N TRP A 204 -12.15 -8.73 10.21
CA TRP A 204 -11.76 -8.16 8.92
C TRP A 204 -10.48 -8.81 8.38
N ILE A 205 -9.50 -9.05 9.26
CA ILE A 205 -8.21 -9.59 8.86
C ILE A 205 -8.31 -11.03 8.30
N ASP A 206 -9.32 -11.78 8.73
CA ASP A 206 -9.47 -13.18 8.30
C ASP A 206 -9.70 -13.28 6.79
N GLY A 207 -10.34 -12.29 6.18
CA GLY A 207 -10.56 -12.26 4.74
C GLY A 207 -9.25 -12.19 3.95
N PRO A 208 -8.45 -11.13 4.09
CA PRO A 208 -7.17 -11.04 3.40
C PRO A 208 -6.20 -12.20 3.73
N VAL A 209 -6.14 -12.62 4.99
CA VAL A 209 -5.26 -13.73 5.39
C VAL A 209 -5.74 -15.06 4.77
N GLY A 210 -7.04 -15.32 4.80
CA GLY A 210 -7.60 -16.54 4.22
C GLY A 210 -7.45 -16.63 2.70
N ALA A 211 -7.29 -15.50 2.03
CA ALA A 211 -7.04 -15.44 0.59
C ALA A 211 -5.55 -15.50 0.24
N MET A 212 -4.67 -15.32 1.23
CA MET A 212 -3.23 -15.26 1.01
C MET A 212 -2.64 -16.65 0.73
N PRO A 213 -1.80 -16.82 -0.31
CA PRO A 213 -1.14 -18.10 -0.53
C PRO A 213 -0.30 -18.54 0.67
N ASP A 214 -0.30 -19.83 0.95
CA ASP A 214 0.45 -20.39 2.08
C ASP A 214 1.94 -20.03 2.01
N GLU A 215 2.53 -20.02 0.82
CA GLU A 215 3.96 -19.73 0.66
C GLU A 215 4.33 -18.30 1.10
N TRP A 216 3.38 -17.34 1.06
CA TRP A 216 3.65 -15.98 1.55
C TRP A 216 3.63 -15.93 3.09
N GLN A 217 2.98 -16.93 3.71
CA GLN A 217 2.85 -16.99 5.17
C GLN A 217 4.06 -17.61 5.85
N HIS A 218 4.89 -18.37 5.11
CA HIS A 218 6.02 -19.10 5.68
C HIS A 218 7.14 -18.19 6.21
N GLY A 219 7.30 -17.01 5.65
CA GLY A 219 8.35 -16.08 6.05
C GLY A 219 7.91 -15.02 7.06
N VAL A 220 6.67 -15.10 7.54
CA VAL A 220 6.09 -14.11 8.45
C VAL A 220 5.24 -14.79 9.51
N ASP A 221 5.14 -14.16 10.68
CA ASP A 221 4.31 -14.68 11.78
C ASP A 221 2.87 -14.14 11.63
N VAL A 222 2.14 -14.71 10.66
CA VAL A 222 0.77 -14.31 10.37
C VAL A 222 -0.16 -14.52 11.56
N ALA A 223 0.05 -15.61 12.33
CA ALA A 223 -0.78 -15.91 13.50
C ALA A 223 -0.69 -14.80 14.55
N THR A 224 0.52 -14.34 14.83
CA THR A 224 0.73 -13.21 15.76
C THR A 224 0.13 -11.91 15.18
N ALA A 225 0.26 -11.67 13.88
CA ALA A 225 -0.34 -10.48 13.24
C ALA A 225 -1.87 -10.49 13.36
N VAL A 226 -2.50 -11.66 13.17
CA VAL A 226 -3.95 -11.83 13.34
C VAL A 226 -4.34 -11.60 14.81
N ALA A 227 -3.61 -12.18 15.75
CA ALA A 227 -3.89 -12.01 17.18
C ALA A 227 -3.77 -10.53 17.58
N TRP A 228 -2.70 -9.85 17.10
CA TRP A 228 -2.49 -8.42 17.35
C TRP A 228 -3.68 -7.61 16.80
N TRP A 229 -4.08 -7.88 15.56
CA TRP A 229 -5.18 -7.15 14.92
C TRP A 229 -6.49 -7.29 15.70
N LYS A 230 -6.76 -8.51 16.22
CA LYS A 230 -8.02 -8.81 16.93
C LYS A 230 -8.03 -8.30 18.39
N SER A 231 -6.87 -7.86 18.88
CA SER A 231 -6.74 -7.36 20.26
C SER A 231 -7.07 -5.86 20.33
N ASP A 232 -7.05 -5.32 21.54
CA ASP A 232 -7.20 -3.87 21.81
C ASP A 232 -6.03 -3.04 21.27
N ALA A 233 -4.89 -3.68 20.95
CA ALA A 233 -3.68 -2.98 20.48
C ALA A 233 -3.97 -2.13 19.23
N ARG A 234 -4.82 -2.62 18.34
CA ARG A 234 -5.23 -1.88 17.14
C ARG A 234 -5.90 -0.54 17.50
N ALA A 235 -6.87 -0.58 18.41
CA ALA A 235 -7.58 0.63 18.84
C ALA A 235 -6.63 1.58 19.58
N ILE A 236 -5.79 1.04 20.47
CA ILE A 236 -4.79 1.83 21.20
C ILE A 236 -3.85 2.52 20.21
N ARG A 237 -3.38 1.80 19.18
CA ARG A 237 -2.52 2.36 18.14
C ARG A 237 -3.19 3.52 17.42
N CYS A 238 -4.47 3.37 17.02
CA CYS A 238 -5.20 4.46 16.37
C CYS A 238 -5.28 5.70 17.25
N GLU A 239 -5.58 5.53 18.53
CA GLU A 239 -5.66 6.67 19.46
C GLU A 239 -4.29 7.33 19.68
N THR A 240 -3.23 6.53 19.79
CA THR A 240 -1.86 7.04 19.93
C THR A 240 -1.49 7.92 18.73
N ILE A 241 -1.79 7.42 17.51
CA ILE A 241 -1.49 8.19 16.28
C ILE A 241 -2.33 9.48 16.24
N LYS A 242 -3.63 9.42 16.55
CA LYS A 242 -4.48 10.62 16.60
C LYS A 242 -3.90 11.68 17.55
N GLY A 243 -3.38 11.23 18.69
CA GLY A 243 -2.71 12.14 19.64
C GLY A 243 -1.45 12.77 19.07
N ALA A 244 -0.67 12.01 18.33
CA ALA A 244 0.60 12.46 17.75
C ALA A 244 0.41 13.37 16.51
N LEU A 245 -0.76 13.34 15.88
CA LEU A 245 -1.04 14.17 14.70
C LEU A 245 -1.53 15.58 15.05
N LYS A 246 -1.92 15.84 16.31
CA LYS A 246 -2.38 17.14 16.80
C LYS A 246 -1.21 18.06 17.12
#